data_06302abf7e0c72df623a024bd2dabc43
#
_entry.id   06302abf7e0c72df623a024bd2dabc43
#
_cell.length_a   1.000
_cell.length_b   1.000
_cell.length_c   1.000
_cell.angle_alpha   90.00
_cell.angle_beta   90.00
_cell.angle_gamma   90.00
#
_symmetry.space_group_name_H-M   'P 1'
#
loop_
_entity.id
_entity.type
_entity.pdbx_description
1 polymer ?
#
loop_
_entity_poly.entity_id
_entity_poly.type
_entity_poly.pdbx_seq_one_letter_code
_entity_poly.pdbx_strand_id
1 'polypeptide(L)'
;MKAVPRRKNAVRVNAMAVSQMIAALNVAPTTAAELAEICGLTIQTVRHYLKALHNAKAVHVADWEEDPHGARSIRAYMIGDKPDAKKPQPIDNKVACAKYRAKMKQLKLIQQMTGQNI
;
A
#
# COMPACT_ATOMS: atom_id res chain seq x y z
N MET A 1 -28.53 -3.89 35.37
CA MET A 1 -27.41 -3.22 34.71
C MET A 1 -27.71 -3.11 33.22
N LYS A 2 -27.75 -1.93 32.72
CA LYS A 2 -28.04 -1.73 31.31
C LYS A 2 -26.82 -2.12 30.46
N ALA A 3 -27.07 -3.00 29.48
CA ALA A 3 -26.04 -3.30 28.50
C ALA A 3 -25.65 -2.02 27.74
N VAL A 4 -24.36 -1.81 27.55
CA VAL A 4 -23.90 -0.69 26.75
C VAL A 4 -24.42 -0.87 25.33
N PRO A 5 -25.16 0.11 24.78
CA PRO A 5 -25.62 -0.03 23.40
C PRO A 5 -24.47 -0.18 22.45
N ARG A 6 -24.52 -1.18 21.57
CA ARG A 6 -23.52 -1.37 20.55
C ARG A 6 -23.61 -0.22 19.57
N ARG A 7 -22.50 0.44 19.35
CA ARG A 7 -22.40 1.42 18.27
C ARG A 7 -22.56 0.69 16.95
N LYS A 8 -23.41 1.18 16.08
CA LYS A 8 -23.63 0.60 14.75
C LYS A 8 -22.35 0.44 13.93
N ASN A 9 -21.39 1.33 14.16
CA ASN A 9 -20.12 1.37 13.44
C ASN A 9 -18.94 0.86 14.28
N ALA A 10 -19.23 0.19 15.41
CA ALA A 10 -18.15 -0.36 16.23
C ALA A 10 -17.49 -1.53 15.51
N VAL A 11 -16.19 -1.45 15.32
CA VAL A 11 -15.41 -2.56 14.80
C VAL A 11 -15.32 -3.63 15.88
N ARG A 12 -15.79 -4.83 15.58
CA ARG A 12 -15.68 -5.94 16.50
C ARG A 12 -14.24 -6.42 16.57
N VAL A 13 -13.68 -6.37 17.75
CA VAL A 13 -12.35 -6.91 17.98
C VAL A 13 -12.48 -8.43 18.13
N ASN A 14 -11.92 -9.16 17.19
CA ASN A 14 -11.77 -10.60 17.27
C ASN A 14 -10.32 -10.89 17.66
N ALA A 15 -10.14 -11.50 18.83
CA ALA A 15 -8.80 -11.79 19.36
C ALA A 15 -7.98 -12.65 18.41
N MET A 16 -8.61 -13.61 17.73
CA MET A 16 -7.92 -14.46 16.75
C MET A 16 -7.44 -13.63 15.55
N ALA A 17 -8.29 -12.77 15.01
CA ALA A 17 -7.94 -11.92 13.88
C ALA A 17 -6.82 -10.94 14.25
N VAL A 18 -6.91 -10.30 15.42
CA VAL A 18 -5.86 -9.39 15.89
C VAL A 18 -4.54 -10.12 16.08
N SER A 19 -4.57 -11.33 16.65
CA SER A 19 -3.37 -12.16 16.81
C SER A 19 -2.71 -12.48 15.48
N GLN A 20 -3.51 -12.83 14.48
CA GLN A 20 -3.03 -13.11 13.13
C GLN A 20 -2.43 -11.87 12.47
N MET A 21 -3.05 -10.71 12.66
CA MET A 21 -2.52 -9.43 12.16
C MET A 21 -1.16 -9.13 12.77
N ILE A 22 -1.04 -9.24 14.09
CA ILE A 22 0.21 -8.97 14.80
C ILE A 22 1.30 -9.94 14.36
N ALA A 23 0.99 -11.22 14.22
CA ALA A 23 1.93 -12.21 13.76
C ALA A 23 2.46 -11.89 12.34
N ALA A 24 1.56 -11.54 11.43
CA ALA A 24 1.93 -11.17 10.06
C ALA A 24 2.79 -9.90 10.03
N LEU A 25 2.41 -8.86 10.77
CA LEU A 25 3.13 -7.60 10.85
C LEU A 25 4.51 -7.74 11.49
N ASN A 26 4.69 -8.76 12.33
CA ASN A 26 5.97 -9.03 12.98
C ASN A 26 6.95 -9.77 12.07
N VAL A 27 6.48 -10.46 11.06
CA VAL A 27 7.32 -11.27 10.17
C VAL A 27 7.87 -10.44 9.00
N ALA A 28 7.02 -9.66 8.37
CA ALA A 28 7.38 -8.91 7.17
C ALA A 28 6.46 -7.70 6.97
N PRO A 29 6.87 -6.70 6.19
CA PRO A 29 5.98 -5.61 5.81
C PRO A 29 4.73 -6.17 5.11
N THR A 30 3.55 -5.80 5.61
CA THR A 30 2.28 -6.33 5.13
C THR A 30 1.30 -5.20 4.86
N THR A 31 0.60 -5.26 3.73
CA THR A 31 -0.40 -4.27 3.35
C THR A 31 -1.75 -4.58 3.98
N ALA A 32 -2.65 -3.58 3.98
CA ALA A 32 -4.01 -3.77 4.48
C ALA A 32 -4.76 -4.86 3.70
N ALA A 33 -4.58 -4.95 2.39
CA ALA A 33 -5.21 -5.96 1.56
C ALA A 33 -4.74 -7.37 1.93
N GLU A 34 -3.44 -7.54 2.13
CA GLU A 34 -2.88 -8.83 2.54
C GLU A 34 -3.38 -9.25 3.93
N LEU A 35 -3.45 -8.31 4.86
CA LEU A 35 -3.99 -8.58 6.20
C LEU A 35 -5.47 -8.95 6.15
N ALA A 36 -6.24 -8.32 5.29
CA ALA A 36 -7.64 -8.64 5.11
C ALA A 36 -7.83 -10.10 4.65
N GLU A 37 -7.00 -10.56 3.73
CA GLU A 37 -7.01 -11.96 3.28
C GLU A 37 -6.60 -12.92 4.39
N ILE A 38 -5.52 -12.61 5.10
CA ILE A 38 -5.00 -13.46 6.19
C ILE A 38 -6.02 -13.61 7.31
N CYS A 39 -6.69 -12.52 7.68
CA CYS A 39 -7.60 -12.49 8.82
C CYS A 39 -9.04 -12.78 8.46
N GLY A 40 -9.38 -12.84 7.18
CA GLY A 40 -10.76 -13.00 6.74
C GLY A 40 -11.65 -11.79 7.07
N LEU A 41 -11.07 -10.60 7.13
CA LEU A 41 -11.76 -9.35 7.41
C LEU A 41 -11.89 -8.51 6.15
N THR A 42 -12.79 -7.52 6.19
CA THR A 42 -12.86 -6.52 5.12
C THR A 42 -11.65 -5.60 5.19
N ILE A 43 -11.24 -5.08 4.04
CA ILE A 43 -10.11 -4.16 3.97
C ILE A 43 -10.37 -2.88 4.79
N GLN A 44 -11.61 -2.42 4.85
CA GLN A 44 -11.97 -1.24 5.64
C GLN A 44 -11.76 -1.48 7.14
N THR A 45 -12.17 -2.63 7.63
CA THR A 45 -11.96 -3.04 9.03
C THR A 45 -10.46 -3.08 9.36
N VAL A 46 -9.66 -3.67 8.48
CA VAL A 46 -8.21 -3.74 8.65
C VAL A 46 -7.59 -2.33 8.64
N ARG A 47 -8.04 -1.46 7.77
CA ARG A 47 -7.57 -0.06 7.74
C ARG A 47 -7.87 0.67 9.03
N HIS A 48 -9.04 0.45 9.63
CA HIS A 48 -9.37 1.02 10.94
C HIS A 48 -8.43 0.54 12.03
N TYR A 49 -8.15 -0.75 12.07
CA TYR A 49 -7.18 -1.30 13.03
C TYR A 49 -5.79 -0.74 12.81
N LEU A 50 -5.31 -0.69 11.57
CA LEU A 50 -3.99 -0.18 11.24
C LEU A 50 -3.86 1.30 11.60
N LYS A 51 -4.90 2.09 11.35
CA LYS A 51 -4.92 3.50 11.73
C LYS A 51 -4.81 3.67 13.24
N ALA A 52 -5.58 2.89 14.01
CA ALA A 52 -5.53 2.92 15.46
C ALA A 52 -4.16 2.49 15.99
N LEU A 53 -3.60 1.42 15.45
CA LEU A 53 -2.27 0.92 15.82
C LEU A 53 -1.18 1.92 15.46
N HIS A 54 -1.27 2.54 14.31
CA HIS A 54 -0.32 3.56 13.86
C HIS A 54 -0.37 4.81 14.75
N ASN A 55 -1.58 5.26 15.09
CA ASN A 55 -1.76 6.40 16.01
C ASN A 55 -1.21 6.09 17.41
N ALA A 56 -1.32 4.85 17.86
CA ALA A 56 -0.77 4.40 19.13
C ALA A 56 0.73 4.10 19.06
N LYS A 57 1.36 4.25 17.89
CA LYS A 57 2.76 3.94 17.64
C LYS A 57 3.12 2.47 17.85
N ALA A 58 2.15 1.59 17.70
CA ALA A 58 2.37 0.15 17.76
C ALA A 58 2.87 -0.43 16.44
N VAL A 59 2.55 0.22 15.33
CA VAL A 59 3.03 -0.13 13.99
C VAL A 59 3.58 1.11 13.29
N HIS A 60 4.40 0.89 12.28
CA HIS A 60 4.94 1.94 11.43
C HIS A 60 4.88 1.51 9.96
N VAL A 61 4.95 2.48 9.07
CA VAL A 61 5.05 2.20 7.63
C VAL A 61 6.49 1.79 7.33
N ALA A 62 6.70 0.51 7.03
CA ALA A 62 8.03 -0.05 6.80
C ALA A 62 8.46 0.05 5.34
N ASP A 63 7.51 0.00 4.43
CA ASP A 63 7.77 0.01 2.99
C ASP A 63 6.56 0.55 2.23
N TRP A 64 6.76 0.83 0.95
CA TRP A 64 5.72 1.27 0.03
C TRP A 64 5.70 0.33 -1.16
N GLU A 65 4.53 -0.24 -1.45
CA GLU A 65 4.35 -1.14 -2.59
C GLU A 65 3.70 -0.42 -3.76
N GLU A 66 3.92 -0.95 -4.95
CA GLU A 66 3.31 -0.43 -6.16
C GLU A 66 1.83 -0.79 -6.23
N ASP A 67 1.02 0.18 -6.63
CA ASP A 67 -0.38 -0.06 -6.94
C ASP A 67 -0.51 -0.59 -8.40
N PRO A 68 -1.73 -0.97 -8.84
CA PRO A 68 -1.93 -1.45 -10.21
C PRO A 68 -1.53 -0.45 -11.31
N HIS A 69 -1.39 0.82 -10.97
CA HIS A 69 -0.97 1.87 -11.91
C HIS A 69 0.54 2.12 -11.88
N GLY A 70 1.29 1.35 -11.09
CA GLY A 70 2.73 1.48 -10.98
C GLY A 70 3.23 2.56 -10.01
N ALA A 71 2.34 3.26 -9.33
CA ALA A 71 2.72 4.23 -8.30
C ALA A 71 2.95 3.51 -6.97
N ARG A 72 4.00 3.89 -6.25
CA ARG A 72 4.28 3.34 -4.93
C ARG A 72 3.47 4.08 -3.87
N SER A 73 2.19 3.79 -3.80
CA SER A 73 1.24 4.47 -2.92
C SER A 73 0.63 3.57 -1.85
N ILE A 74 0.90 2.28 -1.88
CA ILE A 74 0.36 1.31 -0.93
C ILE A 74 1.31 1.15 0.24
N ARG A 75 0.82 1.44 1.45
CA ARG A 75 1.60 1.33 2.68
C ARG A 75 1.71 -0.11 3.13
N ALA A 76 2.94 -0.55 3.41
CA ALA A 76 3.20 -1.83 4.06
C ALA A 76 3.65 -1.57 5.49
N TYR A 77 2.99 -2.18 6.45
CA TYR A 77 3.19 -1.93 7.88
C TYR A 77 3.98 -3.05 8.54
N MET A 78 4.72 -2.69 9.58
CA MET A 78 5.36 -3.63 10.50
C MET A 78 5.15 -3.21 11.95
N ILE A 79 5.27 -4.16 12.87
CA ILE A 79 5.23 -3.89 14.30
C ILE A 79 6.45 -3.08 14.71
N GLY A 80 6.24 -2.09 15.54
CA GLY A 80 7.28 -1.30 16.15
C GLY A 80 7.04 0.20 16.07
N ASP A 81 7.70 0.95 16.95
CA ASP A 81 7.65 2.41 17.00
C ASP A 81 8.88 2.99 16.29
N LYS A 82 9.01 2.69 15.01
CA LYS A 82 10.09 3.23 14.18
C LYS A 82 9.55 4.36 13.30
N PRO A 83 10.42 5.25 12.79
CA PRO A 83 9.98 6.25 11.83
C PRO A 83 9.35 5.60 10.60
N ASP A 84 8.30 6.20 10.08
CA ASP A 84 7.67 5.75 8.85
C ASP A 84 8.61 5.92 7.66
N ALA A 85 8.60 4.94 6.77
CA ALA A 85 9.35 5.01 5.53
C ALA A 85 8.85 6.20 4.69
N LYS A 86 9.77 6.94 4.10
CA LYS A 86 9.42 8.05 3.21
C LYS A 86 8.69 7.51 1.99
N LYS A 87 7.55 8.10 1.69
CA LYS A 87 6.85 7.81 0.44
C LYS A 87 7.75 8.16 -0.74
N PRO A 88 7.99 7.22 -1.68
CA PRO A 88 8.74 7.53 -2.88
C PRO A 88 8.05 8.66 -3.64
N GLN A 89 8.83 9.64 -4.07
CA GLN A 89 8.28 10.76 -4.83
C GLN A 89 7.79 10.25 -6.18
N PRO A 90 6.60 10.70 -6.62
CA PRO A 90 6.15 10.38 -7.96
C PRO A 90 7.14 10.97 -8.98
N ILE A 91 7.35 10.24 -10.07
CA ILE A 91 8.15 10.74 -11.18
C ILE A 91 7.53 12.04 -11.68
N ASP A 92 8.35 13.10 -11.76
CA ASP A 92 7.89 14.38 -12.30
C ASP A 92 7.32 14.16 -13.71
N ASN A 93 6.13 14.71 -13.96
CA ASN A 93 5.48 14.60 -15.27
C ASN A 93 6.38 15.09 -16.41
N LYS A 94 7.18 16.11 -16.18
CA LYS A 94 8.13 16.61 -17.17
C LYS A 94 9.16 15.55 -17.54
N VAL A 95 9.71 14.84 -16.56
CA VAL A 95 10.69 13.77 -16.77
C VAL A 95 10.04 12.59 -17.48
N ALA A 96 8.83 12.20 -17.06
CA ALA A 96 8.09 11.11 -17.69
C ALA A 96 7.76 11.44 -19.15
N CYS A 97 7.30 12.66 -19.43
CA CYS A 97 7.01 13.12 -20.78
C CYS A 97 8.27 13.20 -21.65
N ALA A 98 9.39 13.66 -21.07
CA ALA A 98 10.66 13.72 -21.80
C ALA A 98 11.16 12.33 -22.17
N LYS A 99 11.07 11.38 -21.26
CA LYS A 99 11.42 9.97 -21.55
C LYS A 99 10.54 9.37 -22.64
N TYR A 100 9.25 9.63 -22.58
CA TYR A 100 8.30 9.17 -23.60
C TYR A 100 8.63 9.73 -24.98
N ARG A 101 8.87 11.04 -25.07
CA ARG A 101 9.25 11.72 -26.32
C ARG A 101 10.54 11.18 -26.91
N ALA A 102 11.55 10.98 -26.07
CA ALA A 102 12.83 10.41 -26.49
C ALA A 102 12.64 8.99 -27.04
N LYS A 103 11.83 8.17 -26.37
CA LYS A 103 11.51 6.81 -26.82
C LYS A 103 10.79 6.83 -28.18
N MET A 104 9.84 7.72 -28.36
CA MET A 104 9.11 7.83 -29.64
C MET A 104 10.00 8.27 -30.78
N LYS A 105 10.94 9.21 -30.54
CA LYS A 105 11.95 9.61 -31.53
C LYS A 105 12.82 8.45 -31.94
N GLN A 106 13.31 7.65 -30.99
CA GLN A 106 14.12 6.48 -31.28
C GLN A 106 13.35 5.46 -32.14
N LEU A 107 12.11 5.21 -31.82
CA LEU A 107 11.27 4.27 -32.58
C LEU A 107 11.07 4.75 -34.03
N LYS A 108 10.86 6.05 -34.25
CA LYS A 108 10.75 6.62 -35.58
C LYS A 108 12.03 6.47 -36.37
N LEU A 109 13.19 6.74 -35.74
CA LEU A 109 14.49 6.59 -36.38
C LEU A 109 14.75 5.14 -36.79
N ILE A 110 14.41 4.18 -35.93
CA ILE A 110 14.55 2.76 -36.24
C ILE A 110 13.69 2.38 -37.45
N GLN A 111 12.43 2.85 -37.51
CA GLN A 111 11.56 2.62 -38.65
C GLN A 111 12.13 3.19 -39.95
N GLN A 112 12.70 4.39 -39.91
CA GLN A 112 13.32 5.01 -41.07
C GLN A 112 14.57 4.25 -41.51
N MET A 113 15.38 3.80 -40.55
CA MET A 113 16.62 3.06 -40.85
C MET A 113 16.37 1.68 -41.42
N THR A 114 15.28 1.04 -41.03
CA THR A 114 14.92 -0.30 -41.56
C THR A 114 14.21 -0.25 -42.90
N GLY A 115 13.90 0.96 -43.39
CA GLY A 115 13.18 1.12 -44.65
C GLY A 115 11.74 0.65 -44.63
N GLN A 116 11.21 0.41 -43.47
CA GLN A 116 9.81 0.02 -43.29
C GLN A 116 8.91 1.24 -43.35
N ASN A 117 8.64 1.69 -44.53
CA ASN A 117 7.58 2.67 -44.77
C ASN A 117 6.29 1.93 -44.89
N ILE A 118 5.66 1.77 -43.78
CA ILE A 118 4.33 1.17 -43.78
C ILE A 118 3.31 2.23 -43.51
#